data_6ef330f9b3e61a44efe576d7874a21e3
#
_entry.id   6ef330f9b3e61a44efe576d7874a21e3
#
_cell.length_a   1.000
_cell.length_b   1.000
_cell.length_c   1.000
_cell.angle_alpha   90.00
_cell.angle_beta   90.00
_cell.angle_gamma   90.00
#
_symmetry.space_group_name_H-M   'P 1'
#
loop_
_entity.id
_entity.type
_entity.pdbx_description
1 polymer ?
#
loop_
_entity_poly.entity_id
_entity_poly.type
_entity_poly.pdbx_seq_one_letter_code
_entity_poly.pdbx_strand_id
1 'polypeptide(L)'
;QLVIFNHKLTPVQERNLEREFKCRVLDRVGLILDIFAQRARSFEGKLQVELAQLQHLATRLIRGWTHLERQKGGIGLRGPGETQLETDRRLIGRRIKAIKERIQKVRKQRYQSRQQRKKQNIPVISFVGYTNAGKSTLFNYLTDANVKVEDQLFATLDPTLRRINTDNGNDIILTDTVGFIRDLPHELIESFKATLDEVKEADLLIHIIDVDQEQRQQRIDEVNQVISVIGASHVAQIEVYNKIDMHSAQKRRIE
;
A
#
# COMPACT_ATOMS: atom_id res chain seq x y z
N GLN A 1 -25.55 0.13 9.79
CA GLN A 1 -24.78 1.34 10.13
C GLN A 1 -23.32 0.96 10.31
N LEU A 2 -22.41 1.87 10.00
CA LEU A 2 -20.96 1.72 10.09
C LEU A 2 -20.39 3.00 10.70
N VAL A 3 -19.48 2.87 11.67
CA VAL A 3 -18.72 4.00 12.22
C VAL A 3 -17.25 3.87 11.82
N ILE A 4 -16.67 4.94 11.29
CA ILE A 4 -15.28 4.96 10.82
C ILE A 4 -14.47 5.90 11.71
N PHE A 5 -13.34 5.40 12.22
CA PHE A 5 -12.37 6.18 12.99
C PHE A 5 -11.12 6.45 12.16
N ASN A 6 -10.73 7.71 12.03
CA ASN A 6 -9.50 8.11 11.32
C ASN A 6 -8.22 7.91 12.16
N HIS A 7 -8.21 6.92 13.05
CA HIS A 7 -7.08 6.54 13.88
C HIS A 7 -6.97 5.02 13.92
N LYS A 8 -5.78 4.51 14.25
CA LYS A 8 -5.59 3.09 14.53
C LYS A 8 -6.20 2.77 15.89
N LEU A 9 -7.16 1.85 15.92
CA LEU A 9 -7.78 1.37 17.16
C LEU A 9 -7.08 0.11 17.65
N THR A 10 -6.96 -0.02 18.96
CA THR A 10 -6.64 -1.32 19.55
C THR A 10 -7.85 -2.25 19.45
N PRO A 11 -7.64 -3.58 19.40
CA PRO A 11 -8.76 -4.54 19.35
C PRO A 11 -9.75 -4.40 20.50
N VAL A 12 -9.29 -3.94 21.67
CA VAL A 12 -10.15 -3.70 22.84
C VAL A 12 -11.02 -2.45 22.63
N GLN A 13 -10.43 -1.37 22.10
CA GLN A 13 -11.17 -0.15 21.79
C GLN A 13 -12.24 -0.40 20.72
N GLU A 14 -11.89 -1.08 19.63
CA GLU A 14 -12.81 -1.44 18.56
C GLU A 14 -14.02 -2.22 19.10
N ARG A 15 -13.78 -3.29 19.86
CA ARG A 15 -14.84 -4.08 20.47
C ARG A 15 -15.72 -3.29 21.45
N ASN A 16 -15.14 -2.41 22.27
CA ASN A 16 -15.89 -1.59 23.22
C ASN A 16 -16.79 -0.59 22.48
N LEU A 17 -16.27 0.03 21.41
CA LEU A 17 -17.02 0.93 20.56
C LEU A 17 -18.15 0.20 19.80
N GLU A 18 -17.90 -1.00 19.27
CA GLU A 18 -18.93 -1.82 18.63
C GLU A 18 -20.07 -2.18 19.58
N ARG A 19 -19.73 -2.48 20.85
CA ARG A 19 -20.72 -2.76 21.87
C ARG A 19 -21.56 -1.53 22.19
N GLU A 20 -20.94 -0.37 22.30
CA GLU A 20 -21.60 0.89 22.63
C GLU A 20 -22.49 1.37 21.47
N PHE A 21 -21.95 1.39 20.26
CA PHE A 21 -22.68 1.86 19.08
C PHE A 21 -23.62 0.82 18.47
N LYS A 22 -23.54 -0.44 18.89
CA LYS A 22 -24.31 -1.57 18.34
C LYS A 22 -24.21 -1.67 16.81
N CYS A 23 -23.07 -1.30 16.27
CA CYS A 23 -22.79 -1.37 14.84
C CYS A 23 -21.30 -1.68 14.61
N ARG A 24 -20.96 -2.04 13.39
CA ARG A 24 -19.57 -2.31 12.99
C ARG A 24 -18.74 -1.02 13.10
N VAL A 25 -17.58 -1.15 13.70
CA VAL A 25 -16.56 -0.10 13.78
C VAL A 25 -15.42 -0.46 12.85
N LEU A 26 -14.93 0.52 12.11
CA LEU A 26 -13.80 0.37 11.21
C LEU A 26 -12.75 1.42 11.54
N ASP A 27 -11.53 1.00 11.79
CA ASP A 27 -10.41 1.91 11.99
C ASP A 27 -9.77 2.30 10.65
N ARG A 28 -8.84 3.27 10.70
CA ARG A 28 -8.10 3.74 9.51
C ARG A 28 -7.40 2.59 8.77
N VAL A 29 -6.80 1.64 9.49
CA VAL A 29 -6.07 0.51 8.90
C VAL A 29 -7.03 -0.42 8.17
N GLY A 30 -8.14 -0.78 8.81
CA GLY A 30 -9.19 -1.61 8.21
C GLY A 30 -9.78 -0.97 6.95
N LEU A 31 -10.03 0.35 6.99
CA LEU A 31 -10.54 1.09 5.82
C LEU A 31 -9.56 1.05 4.65
N ILE A 32 -8.26 1.29 4.89
CA ILE A 32 -7.23 1.21 3.84
C ILE A 32 -7.16 -0.20 3.26
N LEU A 33 -7.23 -1.24 4.09
CA LEU A 33 -7.24 -2.64 3.64
C LEU A 33 -8.46 -2.96 2.78
N ASP A 34 -9.63 -2.45 3.13
CA ASP A 34 -10.86 -2.64 2.35
C ASP A 34 -10.78 -1.92 0.99
N ILE A 35 -10.23 -0.69 0.95
CA ILE A 35 -9.96 0.02 -0.30
C ILE A 35 -8.98 -0.78 -1.17
N PHE A 36 -7.91 -1.28 -0.60
CA PHE A 36 -6.93 -2.09 -1.32
C PHE A 36 -7.52 -3.39 -1.87
N ALA A 37 -8.41 -4.04 -1.11
CA ALA A 37 -9.10 -5.24 -1.58
C ALA A 37 -9.96 -4.99 -2.83
N GLN A 38 -10.58 -3.82 -2.91
CA GLN A 38 -11.35 -3.41 -4.07
C GLN A 38 -10.48 -3.02 -5.28
N ARG A 39 -9.25 -2.51 -5.02
CA ARG A 39 -8.33 -2.00 -6.06
C ARG A 39 -7.39 -3.06 -6.62
N ALA A 40 -7.08 -4.11 -5.87
CA ALA A 40 -6.19 -5.17 -6.30
C ALA A 40 -6.77 -5.93 -7.50
N ARG A 41 -6.11 -5.80 -8.66
CA ARG A 41 -6.51 -6.47 -9.90
C ARG A 41 -5.60 -7.61 -10.23
N SER A 42 -4.29 -7.44 -10.03
CA SER A 42 -3.31 -8.48 -10.31
C SER A 42 -3.42 -9.64 -9.32
N PHE A 43 -2.97 -10.80 -9.75
CA PHE A 43 -2.88 -11.97 -8.88
C PHE A 43 -1.98 -11.70 -7.66
N GLU A 44 -0.89 -10.99 -7.87
CA GLU A 44 0.04 -10.63 -6.80
C GLU A 44 -0.57 -9.62 -5.84
N GLY A 45 -1.17 -8.53 -6.35
CA GLY A 45 -1.84 -7.52 -5.53
C GLY A 45 -2.93 -8.14 -4.64
N LYS A 46 -3.73 -9.07 -5.19
CA LYS A 46 -4.73 -9.81 -4.41
C LYS A 46 -4.10 -10.63 -3.28
N LEU A 47 -2.99 -11.33 -3.55
CA LEU A 47 -2.28 -12.09 -2.52
C LEU A 47 -1.68 -11.17 -1.43
N GLN A 48 -1.15 -10.02 -1.82
CA GLN A 48 -0.58 -9.04 -0.89
C GLN A 48 -1.65 -8.44 0.02
N VAL A 49 -2.80 -8.07 -0.54
CA VAL A 49 -3.94 -7.56 0.23
C VAL A 49 -4.49 -8.64 1.17
N GLU A 50 -4.69 -9.87 0.68
CA GLU A 50 -5.14 -11.00 1.50
C GLU A 50 -4.17 -11.27 2.66
N LEU A 51 -2.86 -11.20 2.40
CA LEU A 51 -1.84 -11.32 3.45
C LEU A 51 -1.99 -10.26 4.53
N ALA A 52 -2.11 -8.98 4.12
CA ALA A 52 -2.27 -7.86 5.04
C ALA A 52 -3.56 -7.96 5.86
N GLN A 53 -4.68 -8.33 5.23
CA GLN A 53 -5.96 -8.54 5.91
C GLN A 53 -5.88 -9.67 6.95
N LEU A 54 -5.27 -10.81 6.59
CA LEU A 54 -5.11 -11.93 7.52
C LEU A 54 -4.16 -11.62 8.68
N GLN A 55 -3.08 -10.86 8.44
CA GLN A 55 -2.19 -10.39 9.49
C GLN A 55 -2.92 -9.44 10.44
N HIS A 56 -3.66 -8.49 9.90
CA HIS A 56 -4.49 -7.56 10.69
C HIS A 56 -5.53 -8.32 11.52
N LEU A 57 -6.26 -9.26 10.92
CA LEU A 57 -7.22 -10.12 11.61
C LEU A 57 -6.56 -10.95 12.72
N ALA A 58 -5.39 -11.54 12.46
CA ALA A 58 -4.67 -12.34 13.44
C ALA A 58 -4.33 -11.55 14.71
N THR A 59 -3.97 -10.26 14.58
CA THR A 59 -3.69 -9.39 15.74
C THR A 59 -4.96 -9.11 16.57
N ARG A 60 -6.13 -9.10 15.94
CA ARG A 60 -7.41 -8.85 16.58
C ARG A 60 -7.96 -10.08 17.29
N LEU A 61 -7.76 -11.27 16.76
CA LEU A 61 -8.16 -12.52 17.39
C LEU A 61 -7.46 -12.76 18.75
N ILE A 62 -6.18 -12.39 18.87
CA ILE A 62 -5.40 -12.64 20.09
C ILE A 62 -5.92 -11.84 21.28
N ARG A 63 -6.43 -10.63 21.06
CA ARG A 63 -6.79 -9.68 22.13
C ARG A 63 -8.30 -9.52 22.34
N GLY A 64 -9.13 -10.02 21.43
CA GLY A 64 -10.58 -9.90 21.51
C GLY A 64 -11.24 -10.88 22.51
N TRP A 65 -10.59 -11.99 22.88
CA TRP A 65 -11.18 -13.12 23.59
C TRP A 65 -10.68 -13.33 25.02
N THR A 66 -9.74 -12.54 25.51
CA THR A 66 -9.20 -12.66 26.89
C THR A 66 -10.26 -12.48 28.00
N HIS A 67 -11.42 -11.92 27.69
CA HIS A 67 -12.52 -11.78 28.66
C HIS A 67 -13.39 -13.02 28.80
N LEU A 68 -13.44 -13.92 27.83
CA LEU A 68 -14.18 -15.18 27.95
C LEU A 68 -13.44 -16.21 28.83
N GLU A 69 -12.12 -16.13 28.88
CA GLU A 69 -11.30 -16.98 29.77
C GLU A 69 -11.53 -16.70 31.26
N ARG A 70 -11.86 -15.44 31.61
CA ARG A 70 -12.08 -15.06 33.03
C ARG A 70 -13.47 -15.38 33.55
N GLN A 71 -14.45 -15.68 32.71
CA GLN A 71 -15.83 -15.93 33.15
C GLN A 71 -16.13 -17.40 33.48
N LYS A 72 -15.24 -18.33 33.18
CA LYS A 72 -15.36 -19.72 33.59
C LYS A 72 -14.13 -20.13 34.43
N GLY A 73 -14.13 -19.72 35.68
CA GLY A 73 -13.21 -20.22 36.69
C GLY A 73 -13.43 -21.72 36.91
N GLY A 74 -12.39 -22.49 36.67
CA GLY A 74 -12.37 -23.92 36.91
C GLY A 74 -11.11 -24.50 36.32
N ILE A 75 -10.18 -24.93 37.19
CA ILE A 75 -9.00 -25.70 36.83
C ILE A 75 -9.46 -26.95 36.05
N GLY A 76 -9.21 -27.02 34.76
CA GLY A 76 -9.31 -28.26 33.99
C GLY A 76 -10.40 -28.37 32.90
N LEU A 77 -11.27 -27.37 32.71
CA LEU A 77 -12.29 -27.43 31.64
C LEU A 77 -11.95 -26.47 30.49
N ARG A 78 -11.31 -26.99 29.44
CA ARG A 78 -11.22 -26.32 28.12
C ARG A 78 -12.65 -26.15 27.59
N GLY A 79 -13.17 -24.93 27.62
CA GLY A 79 -14.46 -24.63 27.04
C GLY A 79 -14.44 -24.74 25.50
N PRO A 80 -15.58 -25.03 24.84
CA PRO A 80 -15.66 -25.16 23.38
C PRO A 80 -15.21 -23.89 22.62
N GLY A 81 -15.20 -22.71 23.29
CA GLY A 81 -14.71 -21.45 22.71
C GLY A 81 -13.19 -21.35 22.59
N GLU A 82 -12.40 -21.95 23.50
CA GLU A 82 -10.94 -21.97 23.39
C GLU A 82 -10.46 -22.81 22.22
N THR A 83 -11.08 -23.96 22.01
CA THR A 83 -10.72 -24.87 20.90
C THR A 83 -11.06 -24.24 19.54
N GLN A 84 -12.13 -23.47 19.45
CA GLN A 84 -12.49 -22.78 18.20
C GLN A 84 -11.50 -21.65 17.88
N LEU A 85 -11.16 -20.82 18.85
CA LEU A 85 -10.18 -19.73 18.67
C LEU A 85 -8.80 -20.28 18.27
N GLU A 86 -8.35 -21.34 18.92
CA GLU A 86 -7.06 -21.99 18.60
C GLU A 86 -7.08 -22.60 17.20
N THR A 87 -8.21 -23.18 16.81
CA THR A 87 -8.41 -23.71 15.46
C THR A 87 -8.38 -22.59 14.43
N ASP A 88 -9.07 -21.47 14.66
CA ASP A 88 -9.11 -20.31 13.77
C ASP A 88 -7.72 -19.69 13.63
N ARG A 89 -6.98 -19.54 14.72
CA ARG A 89 -5.58 -19.09 14.70
C ARG A 89 -4.70 -19.99 13.84
N ARG A 90 -4.84 -21.30 13.99
CA ARG A 90 -4.08 -22.28 13.23
C ARG A 90 -4.40 -22.21 11.74
N LEU A 91 -5.68 -22.06 11.39
CA LEU A 91 -6.12 -21.93 10.00
C LEU A 91 -5.59 -20.66 9.36
N ILE A 92 -5.70 -19.50 10.04
CA ILE A 92 -5.15 -18.22 9.59
C ILE A 92 -3.62 -18.33 9.44
N GLY A 93 -2.92 -18.90 10.42
CA GLY A 93 -1.47 -19.11 10.35
C GLY A 93 -1.04 -19.96 9.15
N ARG A 94 -1.77 -21.04 8.85
CA ARG A 94 -1.55 -21.88 7.65
C ARG A 94 -1.80 -21.08 6.36
N ARG A 95 -2.87 -20.30 6.32
CA ARG A 95 -3.19 -19.47 5.16
C ARG A 95 -2.14 -18.41 4.91
N ILE A 96 -1.69 -17.70 5.94
CA ILE A 96 -0.59 -16.72 5.88
C ILE A 96 0.68 -17.39 5.32
N LYS A 97 1.06 -18.57 5.82
CA LYS A 97 2.23 -19.30 5.32
C LYS A 97 2.11 -19.63 3.83
N ALA A 98 0.99 -20.18 3.42
CA ALA A 98 0.74 -20.55 2.02
C ALA A 98 0.78 -19.32 1.08
N ILE A 99 0.23 -18.18 1.52
CA ILE A 99 0.28 -16.93 0.74
C ILE A 99 1.71 -16.42 0.64
N LYS A 100 2.47 -16.40 1.74
CA LYS A 100 3.88 -15.99 1.73
C LYS A 100 4.72 -16.80 0.75
N GLU A 101 4.53 -18.12 0.70
CA GLU A 101 5.20 -19.00 -0.24
C GLU A 101 4.85 -18.67 -1.71
N ARG A 102 3.58 -18.34 -2.00
CA ARG A 102 3.14 -17.91 -3.34
C ARG A 102 3.76 -16.56 -3.73
N ILE A 103 3.75 -15.58 -2.82
CA ILE A 103 4.38 -14.27 -3.05
C ILE A 103 5.88 -14.44 -3.33
N GLN A 104 6.57 -15.31 -2.60
CA GLN A 104 7.99 -15.59 -2.87
C GLN A 104 8.25 -16.14 -4.27
N LYS A 105 7.37 -17.02 -4.79
CA LYS A 105 7.48 -17.51 -6.17
C LYS A 105 7.34 -16.38 -7.18
N VAL A 106 6.35 -15.49 -6.99
CA VAL A 106 6.14 -14.34 -7.87
C VAL A 106 7.33 -13.38 -7.82
N ARG A 107 7.88 -13.12 -6.63
CA ARG A 107 9.11 -12.30 -6.46
C ARG A 107 10.29 -12.88 -7.24
N LYS A 108 10.49 -14.20 -7.18
CA LYS A 108 11.58 -14.84 -7.93
C LYS A 108 11.41 -14.64 -9.45
N GLN A 109 10.21 -14.76 -9.98
CA GLN A 109 9.92 -14.53 -11.40
C GLN A 109 10.18 -13.05 -11.78
N ARG A 110 9.73 -12.09 -10.95
CA ARG A 110 10.00 -10.66 -11.18
C ARG A 110 11.50 -10.35 -11.14
N TYR A 111 12.23 -10.94 -10.21
CA TYR A 111 13.67 -10.78 -10.13
C TYR A 111 14.35 -11.25 -11.43
N GLN A 112 13.96 -12.39 -11.96
CA GLN A 112 14.49 -12.90 -13.25
C GLN A 112 14.18 -11.95 -14.41
N SER A 113 12.96 -11.43 -14.49
CA SER A 113 12.58 -10.45 -15.51
C SER A 113 13.37 -9.14 -15.38
N ARG A 114 13.62 -8.67 -14.15
CA ARG A 114 14.48 -7.49 -13.89
C ARG A 114 15.92 -7.73 -14.35
N GLN A 115 16.49 -8.89 -14.06
CA GLN A 115 17.84 -9.23 -14.52
C GLN A 115 17.96 -9.22 -16.04
N GLN A 116 16.94 -9.65 -16.76
CA GLN A 116 16.91 -9.55 -18.24
C GLN A 116 16.88 -8.09 -18.71
N ARG A 117 16.08 -7.21 -18.08
CA ARG A 117 16.03 -5.77 -18.39
C ARG A 117 17.38 -5.10 -18.13
N LYS A 118 18.03 -5.38 -17.00
CA LYS A 118 19.38 -4.86 -16.67
C LYS A 118 20.43 -5.27 -17.72
N LYS A 119 20.36 -6.51 -18.23
CA LYS A 119 21.26 -6.94 -19.32
C LYS A 119 21.04 -6.18 -20.63
N GLN A 120 19.84 -5.67 -20.87
CA GLN A 120 19.52 -4.87 -22.05
C GLN A 120 19.83 -3.38 -21.87
N ASN A 121 20.35 -2.97 -20.70
CA ASN A 121 20.64 -1.57 -20.35
C ASN A 121 19.44 -0.62 -20.59
N ILE A 122 18.21 -1.09 -20.33
CA ILE A 122 17.01 -0.28 -20.46
C ILE A 122 16.77 0.42 -19.10
N PRO A 123 16.87 1.75 -19.02
CA PRO A 123 16.63 2.50 -17.79
C PRO A 123 15.18 2.35 -17.31
N VAL A 124 15.00 2.28 -16.00
CA VAL A 124 13.69 2.21 -15.35
C VAL A 124 13.46 3.48 -14.55
N ILE A 125 12.38 4.17 -14.85
CA ILE A 125 11.97 5.40 -14.15
C ILE A 125 10.67 5.11 -13.42
N SER A 126 10.65 5.33 -12.09
CA SER A 126 9.46 5.09 -11.28
C SER A 126 8.83 6.39 -10.79
N PHE A 127 7.52 6.53 -10.99
CA PHE A 127 6.74 7.60 -10.39
C PHE A 127 6.46 7.30 -8.93
N VAL A 128 6.79 8.24 -8.07
CA VAL A 128 6.49 8.20 -6.63
C VAL A 128 5.75 9.47 -6.23
N GLY A 129 5.09 9.47 -5.08
CA GLY A 129 4.38 10.65 -4.58
C GLY A 129 3.11 10.28 -3.86
N TYR A 130 2.50 11.27 -3.24
CA TYR A 130 1.30 11.09 -2.45
C TYR A 130 0.11 10.58 -3.28
N THR A 131 -0.91 9.99 -2.63
CA THR A 131 -2.16 9.62 -3.32
C THR A 131 -2.78 10.87 -3.95
N ASN A 132 -3.34 10.70 -5.16
CA ASN A 132 -3.98 11.77 -5.91
C ASN A 132 -3.07 12.94 -6.32
N ALA A 133 -1.74 12.78 -6.32
CA ALA A 133 -0.81 13.80 -6.82
C ALA A 133 -0.76 13.88 -8.35
N GLY A 134 -1.38 12.94 -9.07
CA GLY A 134 -1.44 12.91 -10.54
C GLY A 134 -0.44 11.97 -11.20
N LYS A 135 0.15 11.00 -10.47
CA LYS A 135 1.09 10.01 -11.01
C LYS A 135 0.54 9.25 -12.20
N SER A 136 -0.60 8.61 -12.05
CA SER A 136 -1.23 7.81 -13.10
C SER A 136 -1.72 8.66 -14.28
N THR A 137 -2.09 9.91 -14.04
CA THR A 137 -2.45 10.86 -15.10
C THR A 137 -1.25 11.17 -15.98
N LEU A 138 -0.11 11.53 -15.37
CA LEU A 138 1.12 11.80 -16.08
C LEU A 138 1.65 10.54 -16.78
N PHE A 139 1.58 9.39 -16.12
CA PHE A 139 1.95 8.11 -16.71
C PHE A 139 1.15 7.81 -17.98
N ASN A 140 -0.18 7.96 -17.95
CA ASN A 140 -1.02 7.76 -19.13
C ASN A 140 -0.68 8.71 -20.25
N TYR A 141 -0.45 9.98 -19.93
CA TYR A 141 -0.08 10.99 -20.92
C TYR A 141 1.24 10.64 -21.64
N LEU A 142 2.23 10.14 -20.91
CA LEU A 142 3.53 9.80 -21.48
C LEU A 142 3.59 8.44 -22.17
N THR A 143 2.65 7.53 -21.88
CA THR A 143 2.72 6.14 -22.37
C THR A 143 1.58 5.77 -23.30
N ASP A 144 0.67 6.69 -23.62
CA ASP A 144 -0.60 6.42 -24.31
C ASP A 144 -1.38 5.24 -23.71
N ALA A 145 -1.16 4.98 -22.42
CA ALA A 145 -1.80 3.90 -21.69
C ALA A 145 -3.17 4.34 -21.15
N ASN A 146 -4.13 3.43 -21.13
CA ASN A 146 -5.44 3.64 -20.53
C ASN A 146 -5.49 3.06 -19.10
N VAL A 147 -4.52 3.42 -18.25
CA VAL A 147 -4.63 3.11 -16.82
C VAL A 147 -5.77 3.93 -16.24
N LYS A 148 -6.66 3.27 -15.51
CA LYS A 148 -7.82 3.94 -14.93
C LYS A 148 -7.37 5.03 -13.98
N VAL A 149 -7.58 6.28 -14.37
CA VAL A 149 -7.35 7.46 -13.52
C VAL A 149 -8.70 7.80 -12.88
N GLU A 150 -8.72 7.80 -11.57
CA GLU A 150 -9.89 8.21 -10.79
C GLU A 150 -9.41 9.22 -9.75
N ASP A 151 -10.24 10.22 -9.47
CA ASP A 151 -10.02 11.16 -8.36
C ASP A 151 -10.36 10.48 -7.03
N GLN A 152 -9.65 9.41 -6.74
CA GLN A 152 -9.85 8.54 -5.59
C GLN A 152 -8.51 8.11 -5.00
N LEU A 153 -8.50 7.91 -3.69
CA LEU A 153 -7.33 7.37 -2.99
C LEU A 153 -6.96 5.99 -3.53
N PHE A 154 -5.67 5.77 -3.76
CA PHE A 154 -5.12 4.50 -4.25
C PHE A 154 -5.76 4.03 -5.57
N ALA A 155 -5.89 4.94 -6.55
CA ALA A 155 -6.36 4.58 -7.89
C ALA A 155 -5.50 3.47 -8.51
N THR A 156 -4.19 3.53 -8.30
CA THR A 156 -3.22 2.49 -8.68
C THR A 156 -2.72 1.77 -7.44
N LEU A 157 -2.90 0.45 -7.38
CA LEU A 157 -2.33 -0.42 -6.36
C LEU A 157 -1.25 -1.34 -6.96
N ASP A 158 -1.54 -1.93 -8.11
CA ASP A 158 -0.62 -2.78 -8.84
C ASP A 158 0.31 -1.91 -9.71
N PRO A 159 1.65 -2.10 -9.65
CA PRO A 159 2.56 -1.32 -10.49
C PRO A 159 2.32 -1.64 -11.96
N THR A 160 2.24 -0.61 -12.76
CA THR A 160 2.10 -0.72 -14.20
C THR A 160 3.40 -0.30 -14.88
N LEU A 161 3.99 -1.21 -15.67
CA LEU A 161 5.20 -0.95 -16.42
C LEU A 161 4.87 -0.74 -17.90
N ARG A 162 5.46 0.28 -18.53
CA ARG A 162 5.36 0.53 -19.96
C ARG A 162 6.72 0.90 -20.52
N ARG A 163 7.05 0.30 -21.64
CA ARG A 163 8.22 0.68 -22.44
C ARG A 163 7.82 1.79 -23.39
N ILE A 164 8.56 2.85 -23.39
CA ILE A 164 8.40 3.96 -24.35
C ILE A 164 9.72 4.16 -25.08
N ASN A 165 9.62 4.60 -26.32
CA ASN A 165 10.78 5.01 -27.13
C ASN A 165 10.90 6.51 -27.02
N THR A 166 12.09 7.00 -26.72
CA THR A 166 12.37 8.45 -26.68
C THR A 166 12.68 8.95 -28.07
N ASP A 167 12.56 10.25 -28.28
CA ASP A 167 12.88 10.91 -29.56
C ASP A 167 14.30 10.61 -30.06
N ASN A 168 15.21 10.29 -29.14
CA ASN A 168 16.59 9.89 -29.44
C ASN A 168 16.72 8.39 -29.79
N GLY A 169 15.62 7.65 -29.93
CA GLY A 169 15.62 6.23 -30.27
C GLY A 169 16.00 5.29 -29.12
N ASN A 170 16.16 5.80 -27.91
CA ASN A 170 16.44 4.98 -26.72
C ASN A 170 15.14 4.52 -26.08
N ASP A 171 15.12 3.26 -25.63
CA ASP A 171 14.01 2.72 -24.87
C ASP A 171 14.18 3.04 -23.38
N ILE A 172 13.11 3.43 -22.73
CA ILE A 172 13.00 3.54 -21.28
C ILE A 172 11.76 2.82 -20.77
N ILE A 173 11.77 2.40 -19.52
CA ILE A 173 10.59 1.82 -18.88
C ILE A 173 10.09 2.80 -17.85
N LEU A 174 8.84 3.22 -17.99
CA LEU A 174 8.13 3.98 -16.97
C LEU A 174 7.32 3.02 -16.10
N THR A 175 7.30 3.32 -14.79
CA THR A 175 6.52 2.55 -13.81
C THR A 175 5.62 3.48 -13.01
N ASP A 176 4.29 3.28 -13.11
CA ASP A 176 3.34 3.88 -12.19
C ASP A 176 3.25 3.03 -10.93
N THR A 177 3.32 3.66 -9.75
CA THR A 177 3.34 2.96 -8.46
C THR A 177 2.16 3.38 -7.57
N VAL A 178 1.95 2.60 -6.51
CA VAL A 178 0.96 2.93 -5.49
C VAL A 178 1.25 4.31 -4.88
N GLY A 179 0.21 5.11 -4.69
CA GLY A 179 0.35 6.39 -4.00
C GLY A 179 0.60 6.21 -2.50
N PHE A 180 1.50 7.01 -1.95
CA PHE A 180 1.74 7.02 -0.51
C PHE A 180 0.68 7.82 0.22
N ILE A 181 0.45 7.48 1.48
CA ILE A 181 -0.47 8.16 2.38
C ILE A 181 0.18 8.24 3.76
N ARG A 182 -0.20 9.26 4.50
CA ARG A 182 0.23 9.43 5.89
C ARG A 182 -0.09 8.20 6.74
N ASP A 183 0.80 7.87 7.67
CA ASP A 183 0.65 6.77 8.62
C ASP A 183 0.32 5.42 7.94
N LEU A 184 1.02 5.13 6.82
CA LEU A 184 0.86 3.83 6.16
C LEU A 184 1.27 2.71 7.13
N PRO A 185 0.38 1.77 7.47
CA PRO A 185 0.69 0.71 8.42
C PRO A 185 1.89 -0.14 7.98
N HIS A 186 2.77 -0.48 8.92
CA HIS A 186 3.94 -1.31 8.64
C HIS A 186 3.57 -2.67 8.03
N GLU A 187 2.44 -3.24 8.46
CA GLU A 187 1.91 -4.50 7.93
C GLU A 187 1.60 -4.40 6.43
N LEU A 188 1.16 -3.20 5.98
CA LEU A 188 0.95 -2.92 4.56
C LEU A 188 2.27 -2.75 3.81
N ILE A 189 3.22 -2.00 4.36
CA ILE A 189 4.55 -1.83 3.74
C ILE A 189 5.21 -3.21 3.52
N GLU A 190 5.17 -4.10 4.52
CA GLU A 190 5.69 -5.46 4.39
C GLU A 190 4.97 -6.28 3.32
N SER A 191 3.64 -6.21 3.29
CA SER A 191 2.84 -6.95 2.31
C SER A 191 3.08 -6.45 0.88
N PHE A 192 3.24 -5.14 0.70
CA PHE A 192 3.50 -4.49 -0.60
C PHE A 192 4.99 -4.34 -0.93
N LYS A 193 5.88 -4.91 -0.14
CA LYS A 193 7.32 -4.82 -0.37
C LYS A 193 7.72 -5.22 -1.79
N ALA A 194 7.09 -6.23 -2.37
CA ALA A 194 7.39 -6.64 -3.73
C ALA A 194 6.96 -5.61 -4.80
N THR A 195 5.88 -4.88 -4.56
CA THR A 195 5.44 -3.75 -5.39
C THR A 195 6.38 -2.56 -5.24
N LEU A 196 6.82 -2.31 -4.01
CA LEU A 196 7.78 -1.24 -3.68
C LEU A 196 9.22 -1.57 -4.11
N ASP A 197 9.54 -2.84 -4.37
CA ASP A 197 10.83 -3.26 -4.94
C ASP A 197 11.07 -2.65 -6.35
N GLU A 198 10.02 -2.29 -7.10
CA GLU A 198 10.16 -1.57 -8.39
C GLU A 198 10.66 -0.13 -8.18
N VAL A 199 10.32 0.51 -7.06
CA VAL A 199 10.85 1.84 -6.69
C VAL A 199 12.32 1.75 -6.30
N LYS A 200 12.68 0.73 -5.50
CA LYS A 200 14.05 0.51 -5.04
C LYS A 200 15.03 0.18 -6.16
N GLU A 201 14.56 -0.52 -7.19
CA GLU A 201 15.38 -0.99 -8.31
C GLU A 201 15.31 -0.05 -9.53
N ALA A 202 14.65 1.10 -9.39
CA ALA A 202 14.61 2.12 -10.43
C ALA A 202 15.96 2.83 -10.55
N ASP A 203 16.25 3.33 -11.74
CA ASP A 203 17.44 4.16 -12.01
C ASP A 203 17.18 5.63 -11.67
N LEU A 204 15.89 6.03 -11.70
CA LEU A 204 15.44 7.39 -11.38
C LEU A 204 14.03 7.35 -10.76
N LEU A 205 13.81 8.17 -9.75
CA LEU A 205 12.49 8.46 -9.19
C LEU A 205 12.00 9.82 -9.69
N ILE A 206 10.75 9.86 -10.15
CA ILE A 206 10.04 11.11 -10.41
C ILE A 206 9.02 11.27 -9.28
N HIS A 207 9.32 12.20 -8.35
CA HIS A 207 8.44 12.52 -7.24
C HIS A 207 7.42 13.57 -7.68
N ILE A 208 6.17 13.14 -7.86
CA ILE A 208 5.08 14.01 -8.29
C ILE A 208 4.42 14.62 -7.06
N ILE A 209 4.43 15.95 -7.01
CA ILE A 209 3.99 16.79 -5.91
C ILE A 209 2.80 17.63 -6.37
N ASP A 210 1.70 17.56 -5.66
CA ASP A 210 0.55 18.41 -5.88
C ASP A 210 0.79 19.78 -5.22
N VAL A 211 0.89 20.84 -6.02
CA VAL A 211 1.22 22.20 -5.53
C VAL A 211 0.10 22.85 -4.75
N ASP A 212 -1.14 22.48 -5.01
CA ASP A 212 -2.33 23.10 -4.40
C ASP A 212 -2.69 22.50 -3.03
N GLN A 213 -1.90 21.56 -2.55
CA GLN A 213 -2.18 20.88 -1.28
C GLN A 213 -1.65 21.68 -0.08
N GLU A 214 -2.53 21.91 0.89
CA GLU A 214 -2.09 22.32 2.22
C GLU A 214 -1.11 21.29 2.79
N GLN A 215 -0.11 21.73 3.53
CA GLN A 215 0.93 20.90 4.13
C GLN A 215 1.80 20.14 3.08
N ARG A 216 2.07 20.76 1.91
CA ARG A 216 2.89 20.20 0.84
C ARG A 216 4.21 19.64 1.37
N GLN A 217 4.97 20.43 2.14
CA GLN A 217 6.27 20.00 2.69
C GLN A 217 6.14 18.74 3.55
N GLN A 218 5.15 18.67 4.41
CA GLN A 218 4.92 17.50 5.24
C GLN A 218 4.66 16.24 4.40
N ARG A 219 3.94 16.37 3.27
CA ARG A 219 3.69 15.23 2.36
C ARG A 219 4.94 14.80 1.62
N ILE A 220 5.81 15.74 1.22
CA ILE A 220 7.12 15.44 0.65
C ILE A 220 7.94 14.64 1.66
N ASP A 221 7.99 15.08 2.92
CA ASP A 221 8.73 14.40 3.99
C ASP A 221 8.17 13.00 4.26
N GLU A 222 6.84 12.83 4.26
CA GLU A 222 6.19 11.52 4.43
C GLU A 222 6.54 10.55 3.29
N VAL A 223 6.58 11.04 2.04
CA VAL A 223 7.00 10.23 0.88
C VAL A 223 8.47 9.84 1.01
N ASN A 224 9.34 10.79 1.36
CA ASN A 224 10.77 10.54 1.53
C ASN A 224 11.04 9.57 2.68
N GLN A 225 10.26 9.63 3.75
CA GLN A 225 10.32 8.66 4.84
C GLN A 225 9.98 7.24 4.35
N VAL A 226 8.93 7.08 3.54
CA VAL A 226 8.59 5.76 2.97
C VAL A 226 9.70 5.28 2.04
N ILE A 227 10.25 6.14 1.17
CA ILE A 227 11.39 5.82 0.28
C ILE A 227 12.58 5.34 1.11
N SER A 228 12.84 5.97 2.24
CA SER A 228 13.90 5.53 3.18
C SER A 228 13.61 4.17 3.80
N VAL A 229 12.38 3.94 4.28
CA VAL A 229 11.98 2.66 4.92
C VAL A 229 12.08 1.48 3.95
N ILE A 230 11.77 1.69 2.67
CA ILE A 230 11.92 0.64 1.65
C ILE A 230 13.36 0.46 1.17
N GLY A 231 14.29 1.32 1.60
CA GLY A 231 15.71 1.26 1.23
C GLY A 231 16.00 1.80 -0.17
N ALA A 232 15.23 2.77 -0.65
CA ALA A 232 15.38 3.39 -1.98
C ALA A 232 16.04 4.80 -1.93
N SER A 233 16.57 5.24 -0.78
CA SER A 233 17.21 6.55 -0.62
C SER A 233 18.46 6.77 -1.49
N HIS A 234 19.01 5.69 -2.05
CA HIS A 234 20.18 5.76 -2.93
C HIS A 234 19.81 6.09 -4.38
N VAL A 235 18.54 6.00 -4.74
CA VAL A 235 18.07 6.28 -6.10
C VAL A 235 17.95 7.79 -6.29
N ALA A 236 18.49 8.31 -7.40
CA ALA A 236 18.35 9.71 -7.76
C ALA A 236 16.86 10.09 -7.88
N GLN A 237 16.51 11.29 -7.45
CA GLN A 237 15.13 11.77 -7.43
C GLN A 237 15.02 13.15 -8.09
N ILE A 238 13.97 13.33 -8.92
CA ILE A 238 13.56 14.61 -9.49
C ILE A 238 12.16 14.92 -8.97
N GLU A 239 11.97 16.13 -8.46
CA GLU A 239 10.66 16.63 -8.05
C GLU A 239 9.93 17.27 -9.23
N VAL A 240 8.67 16.88 -9.40
CA VAL A 240 7.78 17.41 -10.43
C VAL A 240 6.54 17.99 -9.77
N TYR A 241 6.42 19.30 -9.86
CA TYR A 241 5.30 20.05 -9.29
C TYR A 241 4.12 20.04 -10.25
N ASN A 242 3.06 19.35 -9.88
CA ASN A 242 1.87 19.10 -10.69
C ASN A 242 0.67 19.96 -10.23
N LYS A 243 -0.35 20.06 -11.08
CA LYS A 243 -1.59 20.84 -10.86
C LYS A 243 -1.37 22.34 -10.70
N ILE A 244 -0.37 22.88 -11.39
CA ILE A 244 -0.03 24.32 -11.37
C ILE A 244 -1.20 25.17 -11.88
N ASP A 245 -2.05 24.63 -12.75
CA ASP A 245 -3.27 25.25 -13.26
C ASP A 245 -4.28 25.59 -12.16
N MET A 246 -4.28 24.86 -11.07
CA MET A 246 -5.16 25.09 -9.91
C MET A 246 -4.63 26.21 -9.00
N HIS A 247 -3.36 26.60 -9.11
CA HIS A 247 -2.77 27.67 -8.33
C HIS A 247 -3.21 29.05 -8.84
N SER A 248 -3.48 29.96 -7.90
CA SER A 248 -3.73 31.36 -8.27
C SER A 248 -2.51 31.96 -8.98
N ALA A 249 -2.73 32.85 -9.94
CA ALA A 249 -1.66 33.47 -10.75
C ALA A 249 -0.57 34.19 -9.92
N GLN A 250 -0.88 34.61 -8.69
CA GLN A 250 0.08 35.21 -7.77
C GLN A 250 1.02 34.19 -7.11
N LYS A 251 0.55 32.99 -6.81
CA LYS A 251 1.38 31.92 -6.24
C LYS A 251 2.32 31.30 -7.27
N ARG A 252 1.94 31.27 -8.56
CA ARG A 252 2.77 30.72 -9.67
C ARG A 252 4.10 31.46 -9.89
N ARG A 253 4.24 32.69 -9.38
CA ARG A 253 5.44 33.52 -9.55
C ARG A 253 6.45 33.43 -8.42
N ILE A 254 6.14 32.73 -7.33
CA ILE A 254 6.96 32.68 -6.11
C ILE A 254 7.70 31.34 -6.01
N GLU A 255 7.36 30.37 -6.81
CA GLU A 255 7.97 29.03 -6.92
C GLU A 255 8.75 28.87 -8.22
#